data_e48b367d48942da6f9101e855bbd1819
#
_entry.id   e48b367d48942da6f9101e855bbd1819
#
_cell.length_a   1.000
_cell.length_b   1.000
_cell.length_c   1.000
_cell.angle_alpha   90.00
_cell.angle_beta   90.00
_cell.angle_gamma   90.00
#
_symmetry.space_group_name_H-M   'P 1'
#
loop_
_entity.id
_entity.type
_entity.pdbx_description
1 polymer ?
#
loop_
_entity_poly.entity_id
_entity_poly.type
_entity_poly.pdbx_seq_one_letter_code
_entity_poly.pdbx_strand_id
1 'polypeptide(L)'
;GRAYTKGDITSEVSIQSISKVFTMAKVIEEQGPDAIANNMGVDATGQVFNSIVAVEQYRGAEMNAMVNPGAIATTSMVSGKTRAEVWGKILSYHSDFAGRPLKINQEVFKSEADTNQRNQAIGRLMYAYGHIKDNPDQATDIYTEQCSISVNAKDLATMAATLANGGTNPVTGKAVMKAKNVPNVLAVMATAGLYDDSGKWLYLTGLPAKSGVGGGIIAV
;
A
#
# COMPACT_ATOMS: atom_id res chain seq x y z
N GLY A 1 11.12 -17.93 -12.69
CA GLY A 1 10.40 -17.28 -13.79
C GLY A 1 11.36 -16.68 -14.82
N ARG A 2 10.82 -16.21 -15.94
CA ARG A 2 11.58 -15.47 -16.95
C ARG A 2 11.21 -14.00 -16.86
N ALA A 3 12.20 -13.10 -16.99
CA ALA A 3 11.98 -11.66 -17.07
C ALA A 3 11.99 -11.22 -18.54
N TYR A 4 10.99 -10.42 -18.91
CA TYR A 4 10.91 -9.74 -20.20
C TYR A 4 10.94 -8.24 -19.93
N THR A 5 11.82 -7.52 -20.60
CA THR A 5 12.05 -6.11 -20.32
C THR A 5 12.01 -5.28 -21.60
N LYS A 6 11.56 -4.04 -21.49
CA LYS A 6 11.59 -3.06 -22.57
C LYS A 6 11.80 -1.66 -21.98
N GLY A 7 12.66 -0.85 -22.59
CA GLY A 7 12.97 0.49 -22.16
C GLY A 7 13.85 0.53 -20.91
N ASP A 8 13.79 1.63 -20.17
CA ASP A 8 14.55 1.80 -18.94
C ASP A 8 13.88 1.08 -17.77
N ILE A 9 14.60 0.15 -17.18
CA ILE A 9 14.15 -0.64 -16.04
C ILE A 9 14.90 -0.32 -14.75
N THR A 10 15.81 0.63 -14.79
CA THR A 10 16.76 0.94 -13.71
C THR A 10 16.57 2.31 -13.07
N SER A 11 16.02 3.27 -13.80
CA SER A 11 15.69 4.58 -13.22
C SER A 11 14.73 4.46 -12.06
N GLU A 12 15.08 5.11 -10.96
CA GLU A 12 14.28 5.07 -9.74
C GLU A 12 13.20 6.15 -9.74
N VAL A 13 12.03 5.76 -9.23
CA VAL A 13 10.89 6.62 -8.95
C VAL A 13 10.41 6.37 -7.53
N SER A 14 9.64 7.27 -6.94
CA SER A 14 8.97 7.00 -5.67
C SER A 14 7.82 6.01 -5.89
N ILE A 15 7.70 5.02 -4.98
CA ILE A 15 6.67 3.96 -5.07
C ILE A 15 5.25 4.49 -4.95
N GLN A 16 5.06 5.56 -4.20
CA GLN A 16 3.78 6.21 -3.98
C GLN A 16 2.67 5.23 -3.54
N SER A 17 1.49 5.34 -4.12
CA SER A 17 0.32 4.53 -3.72
C SER A 17 0.46 3.02 -4.00
N ILE A 18 1.46 2.57 -4.74
CA ILE A 18 1.74 1.13 -4.87
C ILE A 18 2.14 0.53 -3.52
N SER A 19 2.78 1.31 -2.64
CA SER A 19 3.18 0.90 -1.28
C SER A 19 2.03 0.39 -0.42
N LYS A 20 0.81 0.89 -0.65
CA LYS A 20 -0.40 0.51 0.08
C LYS A 20 -0.67 -0.99 0.07
N VAL A 21 -0.40 -1.64 -1.07
CA VAL A 21 -0.56 -3.10 -1.24
C VAL A 21 0.29 -3.86 -0.22
N PHE A 22 1.54 -3.48 -0.08
CA PHE A 22 2.51 -4.20 0.75
C PHE A 22 2.34 -3.89 2.24
N THR A 23 1.94 -2.68 2.61
CA THR A 23 1.58 -2.36 4.00
C THR A 23 0.30 -3.08 4.41
N MET A 24 -0.72 -3.18 3.55
CA MET A 24 -1.89 -4.01 3.79
C MET A 24 -1.51 -5.49 3.94
N ALA A 25 -0.67 -6.01 3.05
CA ALA A 25 -0.16 -7.38 3.14
C ALA A 25 0.57 -7.63 4.48
N LYS A 26 1.35 -6.65 4.96
CA LYS A 26 2.02 -6.72 6.26
C LYS A 26 1.04 -6.85 7.42
N VAL A 27 -0.02 -6.05 7.43
CA VAL A 27 -1.06 -6.13 8.47
C VAL A 27 -1.80 -7.47 8.40
N ILE A 28 -2.13 -7.96 7.22
CA ILE A 28 -2.75 -9.28 7.03
C ILE A 28 -1.85 -10.39 7.58
N GLU A 29 -0.54 -10.32 7.36
CA GLU A 29 0.42 -11.29 7.91
C GLU A 29 0.49 -11.24 9.44
N GLU A 30 0.40 -10.08 10.05
CA GLU A 30 0.50 -9.90 11.50
C GLU A 30 -0.81 -10.23 12.24
N GLN A 31 -1.97 -9.88 11.67
CA GLN A 31 -3.24 -9.85 12.38
C GLN A 31 -4.35 -10.68 11.69
N GLY A 32 -4.10 -11.18 10.48
CA GLY A 32 -5.10 -11.88 9.68
C GLY A 32 -5.92 -10.94 8.79
N PRO A 33 -6.63 -11.51 7.78
CA PRO A 33 -7.39 -10.73 6.80
C PRO A 33 -8.59 -9.99 7.42
N ASP A 34 -9.20 -10.55 8.47
CA ASP A 34 -10.34 -9.95 9.17
C ASP A 34 -10.00 -8.60 9.79
N ALA A 35 -8.72 -8.36 10.14
CA ALA A 35 -8.27 -7.09 10.69
C ALA A 35 -8.50 -5.93 9.70
N ILE A 36 -8.29 -6.15 8.40
CA ILE A 36 -8.56 -5.16 7.36
C ILE A 36 -10.06 -5.03 7.12
N ALA A 37 -10.77 -6.14 6.88
CA ALA A 37 -12.19 -6.13 6.57
C ALA A 37 -13.04 -5.48 7.68
N ASN A 38 -12.73 -5.76 8.95
CA ASN A 38 -13.49 -5.28 10.09
C ASN A 38 -13.13 -3.85 10.52
N ASN A 39 -11.94 -3.34 10.17
CA ASN A 39 -11.54 -2.00 10.57
C ASN A 39 -11.93 -0.93 9.54
N MET A 40 -11.84 -1.22 8.25
CA MET A 40 -12.05 -0.20 7.22
C MET A 40 -12.71 -0.69 5.93
N GLY A 41 -13.09 -1.97 5.87
CA GLY A 41 -13.72 -2.55 4.68
C GLY A 41 -12.73 -2.89 3.55
N VAL A 42 -13.27 -3.50 2.50
CA VAL A 42 -12.51 -4.02 1.35
C VAL A 42 -13.13 -3.62 -0.01
N ASP A 43 -14.28 -2.97 0.01
CA ASP A 43 -15.02 -2.59 -1.20
C ASP A 43 -14.55 -1.24 -1.76
N ALA A 44 -14.87 -0.96 -3.02
CA ALA A 44 -14.65 0.34 -3.63
C ALA A 44 -15.53 1.42 -2.96
N THR A 45 -14.97 2.60 -2.72
CA THR A 45 -15.68 3.69 -2.04
C THR A 45 -16.65 4.45 -2.94
N GLY A 46 -16.53 4.32 -4.25
CA GLY A 46 -17.28 5.15 -5.21
C GLY A 46 -16.92 6.64 -5.16
N GLN A 47 -15.80 6.98 -4.52
CA GLN A 47 -15.33 8.35 -4.29
C GLN A 47 -13.83 8.47 -4.64
N VAL A 48 -13.37 9.70 -4.85
CA VAL A 48 -11.94 9.94 -5.10
C VAL A 48 -11.07 9.46 -3.94
N PHE A 49 -9.86 9.05 -4.24
CA PHE A 49 -8.93 8.35 -3.33
C PHE A 49 -8.56 9.12 -2.04
N ASN A 50 -8.80 10.41 -1.96
CA ASN A 50 -8.53 11.27 -0.81
C ASN A 50 -9.77 12.08 -0.39
N SER A 51 -10.98 11.51 -0.56
CA SER A 51 -12.24 12.15 -0.24
C SER A 51 -12.45 12.26 1.26
N ILE A 52 -12.52 13.49 1.77
CA ILE A 52 -12.95 13.78 3.14
C ILE A 52 -14.46 13.52 3.27
N VAL A 53 -15.24 13.81 2.22
CA VAL A 53 -16.69 13.57 2.19
C VAL A 53 -17.00 12.09 2.40
N ALA A 54 -16.22 11.18 1.77
CA ALA A 54 -16.41 9.75 1.98
C ALA A 54 -16.11 9.35 3.44
N VAL A 55 -15.05 9.90 4.05
CA VAL A 55 -14.73 9.65 5.47
C VAL A 55 -15.88 10.09 6.37
N GLU A 56 -16.44 11.27 6.14
CA GLU A 56 -17.57 11.80 6.91
C GLU A 56 -18.85 10.95 6.69
N GLN A 57 -19.18 10.63 5.45
CA GLN A 57 -20.37 9.88 5.07
C GLN A 57 -20.40 8.49 5.72
N TYR A 58 -19.28 7.80 5.73
CA TYR A 58 -19.15 6.44 6.26
C TYR A 58 -18.53 6.39 7.66
N ARG A 59 -18.24 7.53 8.26
CA ARG A 59 -17.58 7.65 9.57
C ARG A 59 -16.29 6.83 9.63
N GLY A 60 -15.51 6.88 8.55
CA GLY A 60 -14.25 6.15 8.40
C GLY A 60 -14.40 4.65 8.07
N ALA A 61 -15.58 4.05 8.16
CA ALA A 61 -15.84 2.71 7.67
C ALA A 61 -15.84 2.67 6.13
N GLU A 62 -15.66 1.48 5.56
CA GLU A 62 -15.65 1.26 4.10
C GLU A 62 -14.57 2.06 3.34
N MET A 63 -13.56 2.52 4.06
CA MET A 63 -12.35 3.14 3.52
C MET A 63 -11.29 2.08 3.28
N ASN A 64 -11.38 1.31 2.20
CA ASN A 64 -10.43 0.24 1.90
C ASN A 64 -8.96 0.72 1.89
N ALA A 65 -8.01 -0.21 2.02
CA ALA A 65 -6.59 0.09 2.14
C ALA A 65 -5.94 0.72 0.89
N MET A 66 -6.65 0.81 -0.25
CA MET A 66 -6.12 1.38 -1.51
C MET A 66 -6.40 2.88 -1.66
N VAL A 67 -7.32 3.46 -0.85
CA VAL A 67 -7.54 4.91 -0.77
C VAL A 67 -6.79 5.51 0.42
N ASN A 68 -6.53 6.82 0.41
CA ASN A 68 -5.68 7.44 1.44
C ASN A 68 -6.19 7.25 2.88
N PRO A 69 -7.49 7.44 3.18
CA PRO A 69 -7.99 7.23 4.54
C PRO A 69 -7.71 5.81 5.06
N GLY A 70 -8.06 4.80 4.28
CA GLY A 70 -7.81 3.41 4.65
C GLY A 70 -6.33 3.06 4.68
N ALA A 71 -5.50 3.63 3.80
CA ALA A 71 -4.06 3.39 3.79
C ALA A 71 -3.36 3.96 5.03
N ILE A 72 -3.74 5.18 5.47
CA ILE A 72 -3.21 5.78 6.70
C ILE A 72 -3.63 4.95 7.92
N ALA A 73 -4.89 4.54 7.97
CA ALA A 73 -5.37 3.65 9.02
C ALA A 73 -4.64 2.29 9.01
N THR A 74 -4.44 1.68 7.84
CA THR A 74 -3.67 0.43 7.68
C THR A 74 -2.23 0.60 8.18
N THR A 75 -1.58 1.73 7.87
CA THR A 75 -0.23 2.03 8.36
C THR A 75 -0.18 2.05 9.89
N SER A 76 -1.20 2.62 10.55
CA SER A 76 -1.30 2.65 12.02
C SER A 76 -1.48 1.25 12.66
N MET A 77 -1.92 0.26 11.88
CA MET A 77 -2.14 -1.11 12.36
C MET A 77 -0.86 -1.97 12.36
N VAL A 78 0.20 -1.53 11.69
CA VAL A 78 1.48 -2.27 11.72
C VAL A 78 2.03 -2.29 13.13
N SER A 79 2.29 -3.48 13.65
CA SER A 79 2.71 -3.68 15.04
C SER A 79 4.10 -3.08 15.31
N GLY A 80 4.27 -2.42 16.45
CA GLY A 80 5.54 -1.87 16.93
C GLY A 80 5.33 -1.02 18.17
N LYS A 81 6.35 -0.95 19.04
CA LYS A 81 6.30 -0.15 20.27
C LYS A 81 6.74 1.31 20.02
N THR A 82 7.50 1.52 18.97
CA THR A 82 8.03 2.83 18.61
C THR A 82 7.80 3.11 17.12
N ARG A 83 7.82 4.40 16.74
CA ARG A 83 7.77 4.81 15.34
C ARG A 83 8.86 4.13 14.50
N ALA A 84 10.07 4.04 15.04
CA ALA A 84 11.22 3.44 14.35
C ALA A 84 11.01 1.94 14.08
N GLU A 85 10.40 1.21 15.02
CA GLU A 85 10.07 -0.21 14.83
C GLU A 85 9.01 -0.39 13.75
N VAL A 86 7.95 0.41 13.76
CA VAL A 86 6.89 0.37 12.74
C VAL A 86 7.46 0.65 11.36
N TRP A 87 8.21 1.75 11.24
CA TRP A 87 8.88 2.11 9.98
C TRP A 87 9.85 1.04 9.50
N GLY A 88 10.70 0.54 10.39
CA GLY A 88 11.67 -0.52 10.07
C GLY A 88 11.00 -1.78 9.53
N LYS A 89 9.87 -2.17 10.10
CA LYS A 89 9.07 -3.32 9.61
C LYS A 89 8.47 -3.06 8.23
N ILE A 90 7.92 -1.86 7.99
CA ILE A 90 7.36 -1.50 6.69
C ILE A 90 8.46 -1.53 5.63
N LEU A 91 9.58 -0.84 5.85
CA LEU A 91 10.68 -0.77 4.88
C LEU A 91 11.31 -2.15 4.62
N SER A 92 11.51 -2.94 5.68
CA SER A 92 12.03 -4.32 5.54
C SER A 92 11.09 -5.19 4.73
N TYR A 93 9.78 -5.10 4.95
CA TYR A 93 8.80 -5.90 4.24
C TYR A 93 8.72 -5.54 2.75
N HIS A 94 8.75 -4.25 2.42
CA HIS A 94 8.87 -3.79 1.03
C HIS A 94 10.17 -4.27 0.37
N SER A 95 11.28 -4.23 1.10
CA SER A 95 12.59 -4.74 0.63
C SER A 95 12.56 -6.25 0.35
N ASP A 96 11.89 -7.01 1.21
CA ASP A 96 11.72 -8.45 1.03
C ASP A 96 10.91 -8.77 -0.24
N PHE A 97 9.86 -8.00 -0.51
CA PHE A 97 9.09 -8.14 -1.76
C PHE A 97 9.91 -7.77 -2.99
N ALA A 98 10.72 -6.73 -2.93
CA ALA A 98 11.60 -6.30 -4.03
C ALA A 98 12.81 -7.24 -4.24
N GLY A 99 13.19 -8.02 -3.20
CA GLY A 99 14.36 -8.90 -3.22
C GLY A 99 15.69 -8.15 -3.10
N ARG A 100 15.66 -6.88 -2.70
CA ARG A 100 16.82 -6.05 -2.38
C ARG A 100 16.50 -5.02 -1.30
N PRO A 101 17.50 -4.50 -0.58
CA PRO A 101 17.29 -3.37 0.31
C PRO A 101 16.79 -2.14 -0.47
N LEU A 102 15.64 -1.61 -0.05
CA LEU A 102 15.07 -0.37 -0.55
C LEU A 102 15.46 0.80 0.37
N LYS A 103 15.39 2.01 -0.16
CA LYS A 103 15.68 3.24 0.58
C LYS A 103 14.61 4.28 0.30
N ILE A 104 14.46 5.20 1.23
CA ILE A 104 13.59 6.37 1.05
C ILE A 104 14.30 7.41 0.17
N ASN A 105 13.54 8.05 -0.70
CA ASN A 105 13.95 9.28 -1.37
C ASN A 105 13.68 10.46 -0.43
N GLN A 106 14.72 11.01 0.15
CA GLN A 106 14.62 12.08 1.15
C GLN A 106 14.05 13.39 0.59
N GLU A 107 14.32 13.70 -0.67
CA GLU A 107 13.80 14.90 -1.32
C GLU A 107 12.29 14.79 -1.54
N VAL A 108 11.83 13.63 -2.02
CA VAL A 108 10.40 13.34 -2.17
C VAL A 108 9.71 13.33 -0.81
N PHE A 109 10.28 12.66 0.18
CA PHE A 109 9.69 12.62 1.54
C PHE A 109 9.52 14.03 2.11
N LYS A 110 10.55 14.88 2.03
CA LYS A 110 10.48 16.25 2.52
C LYS A 110 9.40 17.05 1.80
N SER A 111 9.38 16.99 0.47
CA SER A 111 8.39 17.70 -0.36
C SER A 111 6.96 17.26 -0.05
N GLU A 112 6.73 15.96 0.08
CA GLU A 112 5.42 15.40 0.43
C GLU A 112 5.01 15.77 1.87
N ALA A 113 5.93 15.71 2.82
CA ALA A 113 5.66 16.07 4.22
C ALA A 113 5.29 17.56 4.37
N ASP A 114 5.94 18.44 3.61
CA ASP A 114 5.66 19.89 3.62
C ASP A 114 4.27 20.23 3.05
N THR A 115 3.65 19.32 2.28
CA THR A 115 2.38 19.56 1.54
C THR A 115 1.27 18.57 1.89
N ASN A 116 1.41 17.77 2.94
CA ASN A 116 0.48 16.69 3.26
C ASN A 116 -0.68 17.07 4.20
N GLN A 117 -1.01 18.35 4.37
CA GLN A 117 -2.05 18.85 5.30
C GLN A 117 -3.39 18.14 5.11
N ARG A 118 -3.76 17.81 3.85
CA ARG A 118 -4.98 17.07 3.57
C ARG A 118 -4.94 15.66 4.17
N ASN A 119 -3.84 14.94 4.04
CA ASN A 119 -3.66 13.60 4.62
C ASN A 119 -3.62 13.66 6.15
N GLN A 120 -3.04 14.72 6.74
CA GLN A 120 -3.09 14.94 8.19
C GLN A 120 -4.53 15.13 8.67
N ALA A 121 -5.33 15.93 7.97
CA ALA A 121 -6.76 16.11 8.29
C ALA A 121 -7.52 14.77 8.19
N ILE A 122 -7.29 13.99 7.14
CA ILE A 122 -7.86 12.65 6.95
C ILE A 122 -7.45 11.72 8.10
N GLY A 123 -6.17 11.67 8.47
CA GLY A 123 -5.68 10.84 9.57
C GLY A 123 -6.36 11.19 10.90
N ARG A 124 -6.54 12.47 11.20
CA ARG A 124 -7.24 12.94 12.42
C ARG A 124 -8.72 12.59 12.39
N LEU A 125 -9.40 12.65 11.24
CA LEU A 125 -10.78 12.18 11.10
C LEU A 125 -10.89 10.66 11.32
N MET A 126 -9.99 9.87 10.73
CA MET A 126 -9.95 8.42 10.95
C MET A 126 -9.69 8.07 12.43
N TYR A 127 -8.90 8.87 13.14
CA TYR A 127 -8.71 8.75 14.58
C TYR A 127 -10.00 9.11 15.35
N ALA A 128 -10.66 10.20 14.99
CA ALA A 128 -11.91 10.63 15.62
C ALA A 128 -13.03 9.59 15.49
N TYR A 129 -13.06 8.85 14.39
CA TYR A 129 -13.99 7.73 14.16
C TYR A 129 -13.50 6.37 14.67
N GLY A 130 -12.33 6.31 15.30
CA GLY A 130 -11.82 5.12 15.97
C GLY A 130 -11.14 4.09 15.08
N HIS A 131 -10.82 4.41 13.81
CA HIS A 131 -10.10 3.54 12.88
C HIS A 131 -8.57 3.62 13.04
N ILE A 132 -8.07 4.72 13.60
CA ILE A 132 -6.70 4.84 14.09
C ILE A 132 -6.79 4.89 15.62
N LYS A 133 -6.03 4.03 16.31
CA LYS A 133 -6.14 3.88 17.78
C LYS A 133 -5.15 4.78 18.53
N ASP A 134 -4.01 5.06 17.91
CA ASP A 134 -2.91 5.80 18.53
C ASP A 134 -2.75 7.19 17.91
N ASN A 135 -1.53 7.57 17.59
CA ASN A 135 -1.19 8.91 17.09
C ASN A 135 -1.47 9.04 15.58
N PRO A 136 -2.49 9.79 15.13
CA PRO A 136 -2.82 9.95 13.71
C PRO A 136 -1.75 10.73 12.93
N ASP A 137 -1.04 11.65 13.56
CA ASP A 137 0.02 12.42 12.92
C ASP A 137 1.22 11.52 12.64
N GLN A 138 1.58 10.64 13.58
CA GLN A 138 2.62 9.63 13.36
C GLN A 138 2.23 8.63 12.24
N ALA A 139 0.98 8.17 12.23
CA ALA A 139 0.50 7.27 11.18
C ALA A 139 0.60 7.91 9.79
N THR A 140 0.22 9.20 9.68
CA THR A 140 0.30 9.97 8.44
C THR A 140 1.75 10.21 8.02
N ASP A 141 2.64 10.48 8.96
CA ASP A 141 4.07 10.68 8.70
C ASP A 141 4.73 9.39 8.18
N ILE A 142 4.49 8.24 8.82
CA ILE A 142 4.98 6.95 8.34
C ILE A 142 4.38 6.59 6.96
N TYR A 143 3.09 6.89 6.75
CA TYR A 143 2.45 6.72 5.44
C TYR A 143 3.13 7.56 4.35
N THR A 144 3.50 8.81 4.66
CA THR A 144 4.24 9.69 3.74
C THR A 144 5.64 9.13 3.44
N GLU A 145 6.30 8.61 4.46
CA GLU A 145 7.61 7.98 4.35
C GLU A 145 7.58 6.72 3.46
N GLN A 146 6.57 5.85 3.63
CA GLN A 146 6.42 4.67 2.77
C GLN A 146 6.12 5.02 1.31
N CYS A 147 5.34 6.08 1.04
CA CYS A 147 5.10 6.56 -0.32
C CYS A 147 6.38 7.05 -1.01
N SER A 148 7.37 7.47 -0.23
CA SER A 148 8.64 8.03 -0.70
C SER A 148 9.76 6.99 -0.90
N ILE A 149 9.48 5.70 -0.73
CA ILE A 149 10.45 4.63 -1.01
C ILE A 149 10.82 4.64 -2.49
N SER A 150 12.14 4.64 -2.79
CA SER A 150 12.67 4.53 -4.15
C SER A 150 12.58 3.11 -4.68
N VAL A 151 12.00 2.96 -5.87
CA VAL A 151 11.89 1.70 -6.61
C VAL A 151 12.12 1.94 -8.09
N ASN A 152 12.49 0.89 -8.81
CA ASN A 152 12.55 0.88 -10.27
C ASN A 152 11.57 -0.16 -10.85
N ALA A 153 11.47 -0.22 -12.18
CA ALA A 153 10.54 -1.14 -12.84
C ALA A 153 10.84 -2.61 -12.51
N LYS A 154 12.10 -2.98 -12.31
CA LYS A 154 12.49 -4.33 -11.93
C LYS A 154 12.06 -4.68 -10.51
N ASP A 155 12.17 -3.73 -9.56
CA ASP A 155 11.67 -3.91 -8.20
C ASP A 155 10.16 -4.16 -8.20
N LEU A 156 9.40 -3.28 -8.87
CA LEU A 156 7.95 -3.39 -8.97
C LEU A 156 7.51 -4.72 -9.61
N ALA A 157 8.19 -5.16 -10.67
CA ALA A 157 7.93 -6.45 -11.30
C ALA A 157 8.22 -7.63 -10.35
N THR A 158 9.31 -7.55 -9.57
CA THR A 158 9.66 -8.57 -8.57
C THR A 158 8.64 -8.60 -7.43
N MET A 159 8.19 -7.44 -6.97
CA MET A 159 7.17 -7.32 -5.92
C MET A 159 5.84 -7.92 -6.38
N ALA A 160 5.39 -7.64 -7.61
CA ALA A 160 4.19 -8.25 -8.20
C ALA A 160 4.37 -9.76 -8.39
N ALA A 161 5.52 -10.20 -8.90
CA ALA A 161 5.84 -11.61 -9.08
C ALA A 161 5.90 -12.40 -7.76
N THR A 162 6.25 -11.74 -6.65
CA THR A 162 6.21 -12.35 -5.32
C THR A 162 4.77 -12.67 -4.90
N LEU A 163 3.81 -11.78 -5.17
CA LEU A 163 2.39 -12.06 -4.97
C LEU A 163 1.93 -13.19 -5.90
N ALA A 164 2.21 -13.10 -7.21
CA ALA A 164 1.83 -14.12 -8.19
C ALA A 164 2.42 -15.51 -7.88
N ASN A 165 3.56 -15.57 -7.19
CA ASN A 165 4.22 -16.80 -6.76
C ASN A 165 3.81 -17.23 -5.33
N GLY A 166 2.60 -16.89 -4.92
CA GLY A 166 2.06 -17.33 -3.64
C GLY A 166 2.80 -16.75 -2.42
N GLY A 167 3.36 -15.54 -2.55
CA GLY A 167 4.07 -14.86 -1.47
C GLY A 167 5.56 -15.23 -1.35
N THR A 168 6.09 -16.05 -2.26
CA THR A 168 7.51 -16.40 -2.30
C THR A 168 8.24 -15.56 -3.33
N ASN A 169 9.24 -14.79 -2.93
CA ASN A 169 10.03 -13.97 -3.84
C ASN A 169 10.78 -14.84 -4.86
N PRO A 170 10.53 -14.70 -6.17
CA PRO A 170 11.12 -15.58 -7.17
C PRO A 170 12.62 -15.35 -7.43
N VAL A 171 13.18 -14.25 -6.93
CA VAL A 171 14.61 -13.91 -7.08
C VAL A 171 15.41 -14.44 -5.90
N THR A 172 14.92 -14.27 -4.68
CA THR A 172 15.64 -14.66 -3.46
C THR A 172 15.24 -16.02 -2.92
N GLY A 173 14.08 -16.55 -3.33
CA GLY A 173 13.49 -17.77 -2.75
C GLY A 173 12.88 -17.57 -1.36
N LYS A 174 12.89 -16.33 -0.82
CA LYS A 174 12.35 -16.03 0.51
C LYS A 174 10.82 -16.12 0.49
N ALA A 175 10.24 -16.87 1.42
CA ALA A 175 8.82 -16.81 1.73
C ALA A 175 8.54 -15.50 2.49
N VAL A 176 7.97 -14.52 1.79
CA VAL A 176 7.68 -13.17 2.31
C VAL A 176 6.30 -13.11 2.92
N MET A 177 5.33 -13.80 2.32
CA MET A 177 3.94 -13.82 2.73
C MET A 177 3.39 -15.24 2.67
N LYS A 178 2.48 -15.58 3.58
CA LYS A 178 1.79 -16.88 3.54
C LYS A 178 0.86 -16.95 2.32
N ALA A 179 0.97 -18.02 1.54
CA ALA A 179 0.18 -18.21 0.32
C ALA A 179 -1.33 -18.06 0.54
N LYS A 180 -1.85 -18.50 1.68
CA LYS A 180 -3.28 -18.39 2.04
C LYS A 180 -3.78 -16.95 2.16
N ASN A 181 -2.89 -15.97 2.40
CA ASN A 181 -3.22 -14.57 2.60
C ASN A 181 -3.15 -13.76 1.28
N VAL A 182 -2.48 -14.29 0.24
CA VAL A 182 -2.34 -13.61 -1.06
C VAL A 182 -3.68 -13.30 -1.72
N PRO A 183 -4.69 -14.22 -1.76
CA PRO A 183 -5.98 -13.93 -2.36
C PRO A 183 -6.68 -12.70 -1.76
N ASN A 184 -6.54 -12.45 -0.45
CA ASN A 184 -7.13 -11.28 0.20
C ASN A 184 -6.50 -9.96 -0.32
N VAL A 185 -5.19 -9.95 -0.53
CA VAL A 185 -4.49 -8.79 -1.13
C VAL A 185 -4.95 -8.56 -2.56
N LEU A 186 -4.99 -9.61 -3.39
CA LEU A 186 -5.40 -9.52 -4.77
C LEU A 186 -6.87 -9.10 -4.92
N ALA A 187 -7.75 -9.54 -4.02
CA ALA A 187 -9.16 -9.15 -4.01
C ALA A 187 -9.32 -7.61 -3.86
N VAL A 188 -8.63 -7.01 -2.90
CA VAL A 188 -8.69 -5.54 -2.71
C VAL A 188 -8.02 -4.79 -3.86
N MET A 189 -6.95 -5.33 -4.46
CA MET A 189 -6.37 -4.78 -5.69
C MET A 189 -7.37 -4.84 -6.86
N ALA A 190 -8.13 -5.93 -7.00
CA ALA A 190 -9.12 -6.09 -8.07
C ALA A 190 -10.27 -5.09 -7.93
N THR A 191 -10.77 -4.85 -6.72
CA THR A 191 -11.93 -3.98 -6.48
C THR A 191 -11.60 -2.49 -6.41
N ALA A 192 -10.39 -2.14 -5.96
CA ALA A 192 -10.06 -0.75 -5.60
C ALA A 192 -8.65 -0.29 -6.00
N GLY A 193 -7.82 -1.15 -6.60
CA GLY A 193 -6.41 -0.86 -6.84
C GLY A 193 -6.13 0.27 -7.84
N LEU A 194 -7.03 0.50 -8.80
CA LEU A 194 -7.02 1.63 -9.73
C LEU A 194 -8.18 2.59 -9.47
N TYR A 195 -8.68 2.65 -8.23
CA TYR A 195 -9.78 3.52 -7.83
C TYR A 195 -11.02 3.28 -8.71
N ASP A 196 -11.60 4.30 -9.30
CA ASP A 196 -12.81 4.21 -10.15
C ASP A 196 -12.57 3.42 -11.44
N ASP A 197 -11.33 3.30 -11.91
CA ASP A 197 -10.97 2.54 -13.11
C ASP A 197 -10.67 1.05 -12.83
N SER A 198 -10.77 0.57 -11.59
CA SER A 198 -10.42 -0.82 -11.23
C SER A 198 -11.25 -1.84 -12.02
N GLY A 199 -12.55 -1.62 -12.15
CA GLY A 199 -13.43 -2.51 -12.91
C GLY A 199 -13.11 -2.52 -14.40
N LYS A 200 -12.86 -1.36 -15.01
CA LYS A 200 -12.48 -1.24 -16.41
C LYS A 200 -11.12 -1.91 -16.68
N TRP A 201 -10.15 -1.68 -15.82
CA TRP A 201 -8.85 -2.33 -15.92
C TRP A 201 -8.97 -3.85 -15.85
N LEU A 202 -9.68 -4.37 -14.83
CA LEU A 202 -9.87 -5.80 -14.65
C LEU A 202 -10.61 -6.43 -15.84
N TYR A 203 -11.64 -5.76 -16.38
CA TYR A 203 -12.35 -6.19 -17.58
C TYR A 203 -11.44 -6.33 -18.80
N LEU A 204 -10.51 -5.38 -19.00
CA LEU A 204 -9.62 -5.36 -20.16
C LEU A 204 -8.44 -6.32 -20.03
N THR A 205 -7.93 -6.54 -18.82
CA THR A 205 -6.67 -7.26 -18.59
C THR A 205 -6.84 -8.61 -17.90
N GLY A 206 -7.91 -8.78 -17.14
CA GLY A 206 -8.12 -9.93 -16.25
C GLY A 206 -7.19 -9.97 -15.03
N LEU A 207 -6.41 -8.91 -14.76
CA LEU A 207 -5.38 -8.88 -13.72
C LEU A 207 -5.70 -7.84 -12.66
N PRO A 208 -5.68 -8.20 -11.35
CA PRO A 208 -5.66 -7.23 -10.27
C PRO A 208 -4.44 -6.30 -10.41
N ALA A 209 -4.62 -5.01 -10.12
CA ALA A 209 -3.52 -4.06 -10.27
C ALA A 209 -3.56 -2.92 -9.22
N LYS A 210 -2.43 -2.22 -9.08
CA LYS A 210 -2.33 -0.99 -8.27
C LYS A 210 -1.50 0.06 -9.00
N SER A 211 -2.05 1.27 -9.08
CA SER A 211 -1.41 2.45 -9.66
C SER A 211 -0.74 3.32 -8.58
N GLY A 212 0.29 4.05 -8.99
CA GLY A 212 0.94 5.07 -8.19
C GLY A 212 1.18 6.35 -9.00
N VAL A 213 1.02 7.52 -8.39
CA VAL A 213 1.19 8.82 -9.05
C VAL A 213 2.63 9.07 -9.54
N GLY A 214 3.59 8.30 -9.05
CA GLY A 214 4.97 8.28 -9.56
C GLY A 214 5.13 7.68 -10.96
N GLY A 215 4.03 7.24 -11.60
CA GLY A 215 4.00 6.70 -12.96
C GLY A 215 4.07 5.18 -13.04
N GLY A 216 4.18 4.47 -11.91
CA GLY A 216 4.21 3.01 -11.86
C GLY A 216 2.82 2.38 -11.77
N ILE A 217 2.68 1.19 -12.36
CA ILE A 217 1.55 0.28 -12.14
C ILE A 217 2.13 -1.12 -11.94
N ILE A 218 1.65 -1.84 -10.93
CA ILE A 218 1.85 -3.29 -10.81
C ILE A 218 0.55 -4.01 -11.17
N ALA A 219 0.66 -5.13 -11.88
CA ALA A 219 -0.44 -6.05 -12.17
C ALA A 219 -0.01 -7.48 -11.82
N VAL A 220 -0.93 -8.29 -11.28
CA VAL A 220 -0.62 -9.61 -10.73
C VAL A 220 -1.55 -10.65 -11.31
#